data_020ae74c7f71a60e6fce549ab884f07c
#
_entry.id   020ae74c7f71a60e6fce549ab884f07c
#
_cell.length_a   1.000
_cell.length_b   1.000
_cell.length_c   1.000
_cell.angle_alpha   90.00
_cell.angle_beta   90.00
_cell.angle_gamma   90.00
#
_symmetry.space_group_name_H-M   'P 1'
#
loop_
_entity.id
_entity.type
_entity.pdbx_description
1 polymer ?
#
loop_
_entity_poly.entity_id
_entity_poly.type
_entity_poly.pdbx_seq_one_letter_code
_entity_poly.pdbx_strand_id
1 'polypeptide(L)'
;CPHLVLEDRAECIRRAILNGSESRVVLLTGKGEETTMKRGSTFVPYPSDVELTLKYLAEYDAAHSPAPAAGGRKAKKDFLPIILGSDENAYGTARLFREAYGVTPLLLCTQQLVPTRHSHLFLCRIIPDFEREEVFPDALLGVLKQCAQDYEKLLVIPCSDYYTGLLCRHYDRFEGLIANRFISDELLETFDTKDKFYALCEQYGMDYPKTVVASPEERESVVDRLPFDFPIVVKPENSNALDYLRCHFEGQK
;
A
#
# COMPACT_ATOMS: atom_id res chain seq x y z
N CYS A 1 13.41 -2.49 38.50
CA CYS A 1 12.35 -1.76 37.80
C CYS A 1 11.02 -1.97 38.51
N PRO A 2 10.21 -0.94 38.73
CA PRO A 2 8.86 -1.13 39.23
C PRO A 2 8.05 -1.97 38.22
N HIS A 3 7.32 -2.95 38.71
CA HIS A 3 6.48 -3.82 37.90
C HIS A 3 5.09 -3.96 38.56
N LEU A 4 4.09 -4.20 37.74
CA LEU A 4 2.71 -4.46 38.15
C LEU A 4 2.31 -5.84 37.61
N VAL A 5 1.80 -6.66 38.50
CA VAL A 5 1.25 -7.98 38.15
C VAL A 5 -0.28 -7.89 38.24
N LEU A 6 -0.95 -8.26 37.15
CA LEU A 6 -2.40 -8.35 37.06
C LEU A 6 -2.77 -9.74 36.55
N GLU A 7 -3.82 -10.34 37.12
CA GLU A 7 -4.28 -11.67 36.72
C GLU A 7 -5.01 -11.66 35.37
N ASP A 8 -5.65 -10.53 35.04
CA ASP A 8 -6.41 -10.38 33.80
C ASP A 8 -5.59 -9.69 32.72
N ARG A 9 -5.37 -10.41 31.62
CA ARG A 9 -4.57 -9.92 30.49
C ARG A 9 -5.22 -8.72 29.78
N ALA A 10 -6.55 -8.74 29.64
CA ALA A 10 -7.25 -7.63 29.00
C ALA A 10 -7.12 -6.33 29.81
N GLU A 11 -7.19 -6.43 31.16
CA GLU A 11 -6.97 -5.30 32.05
C GLU A 11 -5.51 -4.84 32.03
N CYS A 12 -4.54 -5.76 31.87
CA CYS A 12 -3.13 -5.39 31.65
C CYS A 12 -2.97 -4.52 30.41
N ILE A 13 -3.51 -4.97 29.28
CA ILE A 13 -3.45 -4.25 28.00
C ILE A 13 -4.14 -2.89 28.14
N ARG A 14 -5.33 -2.87 28.72
CA ARG A 14 -6.09 -1.65 28.96
C ARG A 14 -5.27 -0.61 29.74
N ARG A 15 -4.71 -1.01 30.88
CA ARG A 15 -3.90 -0.10 31.71
C ARG A 15 -2.63 0.37 31.01
N ALA A 16 -1.96 -0.52 30.28
CA ALA A 16 -0.76 -0.16 29.54
C ALA A 16 -1.05 0.92 28.50
N ILE A 17 -2.17 0.84 27.80
CA ILE A 17 -2.58 1.79 26.78
C ILE A 17 -3.12 3.08 27.40
N LEU A 18 -4.10 3.01 28.31
CA LEU A 18 -4.77 4.20 28.86
C LEU A 18 -3.86 5.05 29.74
N ASN A 19 -2.82 4.46 30.37
CA ASN A 19 -1.79 5.20 31.09
C ASN A 19 -0.57 5.51 30.21
N GLY A 20 -0.68 5.32 28.91
CA GLY A 20 0.33 5.64 27.93
C GLY A 20 0.54 7.17 27.78
N SER A 21 1.57 7.53 27.06
CA SER A 21 1.83 8.89 26.59
C SER A 21 2.49 8.81 25.22
N GLU A 22 2.48 9.88 24.44
CA GLU A 22 3.08 9.94 23.10
C GLU A 22 4.56 9.51 23.06
N SER A 23 5.26 9.58 24.18
CA SER A 23 6.67 9.18 24.29
C SER A 23 6.88 7.72 24.74
N ARG A 24 5.81 6.93 24.92
CA ARG A 24 5.91 5.55 25.42
C ARG A 24 5.63 4.54 24.33
N VAL A 25 6.39 3.47 24.33
CA VAL A 25 6.14 2.28 23.50
C VAL A 25 5.60 1.17 24.39
N VAL A 26 4.44 0.63 24.04
CA VAL A 26 3.85 -0.53 24.68
C VAL A 26 4.12 -1.76 23.83
N LEU A 27 4.90 -2.70 24.34
CA LEU A 27 5.20 -3.96 23.68
C LEU A 27 4.36 -5.08 24.29
N LEU A 28 3.43 -5.64 23.52
CA LEU A 28 2.64 -6.79 23.91
C LEU A 28 3.28 -8.07 23.37
N THR A 29 3.56 -9.01 24.25
CA THR A 29 4.18 -10.29 23.88
C THR A 29 3.30 -11.45 24.30
N GLY A 30 3.28 -12.50 23.49
CA GLY A 30 2.62 -13.77 23.81
C GLY A 30 1.50 -14.12 22.86
N LYS A 31 0.30 -13.59 23.05
CA LYS A 31 -0.92 -14.05 22.36
C LYS A 31 -1.10 -13.53 20.92
N GLY A 32 -0.77 -12.28 20.66
CA GLY A 32 -0.95 -11.71 19.31
C GLY A 32 -2.39 -11.82 18.78
N GLU A 33 -2.58 -12.55 17.69
CA GLU A 33 -3.89 -12.76 17.04
C GLU A 33 -4.67 -13.98 17.59
N GLU A 34 -4.16 -14.70 18.58
CA GLU A 34 -4.86 -15.85 19.14
C GLU A 34 -6.18 -15.47 19.80
N THR A 35 -7.26 -16.16 19.41
CA THR A 35 -8.64 -15.92 19.88
C THR A 35 -9.08 -16.82 21.03
N THR A 36 -8.15 -17.58 21.61
CA THR A 36 -8.40 -18.46 22.75
C THR A 36 -7.36 -18.28 23.84
N MET A 37 -7.77 -18.50 25.09
CA MET A 37 -6.89 -18.48 26.25
C MET A 37 -7.02 -19.80 27.03
N LYS A 38 -5.89 -20.38 27.41
CA LYS A 38 -5.86 -21.57 28.25
C LYS A 38 -6.10 -21.17 29.71
N ARG A 39 -7.17 -21.74 30.33
CA ARG A 39 -7.43 -21.64 31.78
C ARG A 39 -7.47 -23.05 32.34
N GLY A 40 -6.47 -23.40 33.15
CA GLY A 40 -6.29 -24.78 33.61
C GLY A 40 -6.05 -25.74 32.42
N SER A 41 -6.93 -26.73 32.26
CA SER A 41 -6.90 -27.69 31.14
C SER A 41 -7.79 -27.30 29.95
N THR A 42 -8.53 -26.20 30.03
CA THR A 42 -9.57 -25.82 29.05
C THR A 42 -9.14 -24.57 28.29
N PHE A 43 -9.43 -24.52 26.98
CA PHE A 43 -9.33 -23.32 26.16
C PHE A 43 -10.70 -22.59 26.19
N VAL A 44 -10.67 -21.32 26.54
CA VAL A 44 -11.83 -20.44 26.53
C VAL A 44 -11.69 -19.36 25.44
N PRO A 45 -12.80 -18.88 24.86
CA PRO A 45 -12.76 -17.74 23.93
C PRO A 45 -12.10 -16.53 24.59
N TYR A 46 -11.27 -15.85 23.85
CA TYR A 46 -10.54 -14.67 24.28
C TYR A 46 -10.44 -13.68 23.10
N PRO A 47 -10.79 -12.41 23.29
CA PRO A 47 -10.51 -11.40 22.27
C PRO A 47 -9.00 -11.32 22.07
N SER A 48 -8.53 -11.32 20.83
CA SER A 48 -7.09 -11.26 20.57
C SER A 48 -6.45 -10.01 21.19
N ASP A 49 -5.14 -10.05 21.42
CA ASP A 49 -4.41 -8.87 21.89
C ASP A 49 -4.57 -7.70 20.91
N VAL A 50 -4.68 -8.00 19.61
CA VAL A 50 -4.91 -7.01 18.55
C VAL A 50 -6.26 -6.33 18.71
N GLU A 51 -7.34 -7.10 18.87
CA GLU A 51 -8.69 -6.54 19.08
C GLU A 51 -8.77 -5.69 20.34
N LEU A 52 -8.18 -6.17 21.45
CA LEU A 52 -8.14 -5.41 22.70
C LEU A 52 -7.33 -4.13 22.56
N THR A 53 -6.21 -4.19 21.87
CA THR A 53 -5.35 -3.02 21.61
C THR A 53 -6.11 -1.96 20.82
N LEU A 54 -6.73 -2.34 19.70
CA LEU A 54 -7.52 -1.42 18.87
C LEU A 54 -8.69 -0.79 19.66
N LYS A 55 -9.38 -1.60 20.47
CA LYS A 55 -10.45 -1.11 21.33
C LYS A 55 -9.94 -0.05 22.32
N TYR A 56 -8.86 -0.31 23.02
CA TYR A 56 -8.36 0.61 24.05
C TYR A 56 -7.62 1.81 23.48
N LEU A 57 -7.03 1.71 22.30
CA LEU A 57 -6.54 2.87 21.56
C LEU A 57 -7.69 3.81 21.16
N ALA A 58 -8.79 3.28 20.66
CA ALA A 58 -9.97 4.09 20.36
C ALA A 58 -10.54 4.78 21.61
N GLU A 59 -10.54 4.10 22.78
CA GLU A 59 -10.92 4.68 24.06
C GLU A 59 -9.96 5.80 24.48
N TYR A 60 -8.66 5.60 24.31
CA TYR A 60 -7.62 6.60 24.59
C TYR A 60 -7.80 7.83 23.70
N ASP A 61 -7.94 7.63 22.41
CA ASP A 61 -8.12 8.71 21.42
C ASP A 61 -9.40 9.52 21.71
N ALA A 62 -10.49 8.85 22.04
CA ALA A 62 -11.74 9.52 22.39
C ALA A 62 -11.60 10.41 23.65
N ALA A 63 -10.77 9.97 24.62
CA ALA A 63 -10.53 10.72 25.85
C ALA A 63 -9.53 11.86 25.70
N HIS A 64 -8.59 11.77 24.73
CA HIS A 64 -7.49 12.72 24.55
C HIS A 64 -7.60 13.53 23.24
N SER A 65 -8.58 13.22 22.38
CA SER A 65 -8.86 14.08 21.22
C SER A 65 -9.37 15.44 21.69
N PRO A 66 -8.80 16.55 21.22
CA PRO A 66 -9.33 17.87 21.50
C PRO A 66 -10.79 17.94 21.02
N ALA A 67 -11.68 18.44 21.88
CA ALA A 67 -13.09 18.64 21.51
C ALA A 67 -13.18 19.38 20.18
N PRO A 68 -14.09 19.00 19.25
CA PRO A 68 -14.24 19.71 17.99
C PRO A 68 -14.57 21.16 18.28
N ALA A 69 -13.69 22.07 17.85
CA ALA A 69 -13.88 23.51 18.00
C ALA A 69 -15.18 23.89 17.29
N ALA A 70 -16.10 24.48 18.03
CA ALA A 70 -17.39 24.92 17.53
C ALA A 70 -17.21 25.98 16.42
N GLY A 71 -17.71 25.69 15.22
CA GLY A 71 -18.29 26.68 14.32
C GLY A 71 -17.38 27.66 13.58
N GLY A 72 -16.10 27.35 13.31
CA GLY A 72 -15.31 28.09 12.33
C GLY A 72 -15.01 27.20 11.11
N ARG A 73 -15.05 27.74 9.90
CA ARG A 73 -14.58 27.03 8.70
C ARG A 73 -13.12 26.68 8.92
N LYS A 74 -12.86 25.41 9.23
CA LYS A 74 -11.52 24.91 9.58
C LYS A 74 -10.60 25.20 8.40
N ALA A 75 -9.47 25.85 8.62
CA ALA A 75 -8.47 26.02 7.57
C ALA A 75 -8.13 24.64 7.00
N LYS A 76 -8.07 24.55 5.67
CA LYS A 76 -7.67 23.29 5.03
C LYS A 76 -6.24 22.95 5.42
N LYS A 77 -5.95 21.65 5.52
CA LYS A 77 -4.58 21.15 5.66
C LYS A 77 -3.85 21.28 4.33
N ASP A 78 -2.54 21.46 4.35
CA ASP A 78 -1.73 21.71 3.15
C ASP A 78 -1.91 20.62 2.09
N PHE A 79 -1.68 19.36 2.44
CA PHE A 79 -1.83 18.26 1.47
C PHE A 79 -2.14 16.92 2.11
N LEU A 80 -2.69 16.01 1.30
CA LEU A 80 -2.93 14.61 1.64
C LEU A 80 -2.31 13.69 0.59
N PRO A 81 -1.36 12.81 0.97
CA PRO A 81 -0.96 11.68 0.14
C PRO A 81 -2.07 10.62 0.12
N ILE A 82 -2.55 10.27 -1.06
CA ILE A 82 -3.50 9.19 -1.32
C ILE A 82 -2.75 8.10 -2.07
N ILE A 83 -2.53 6.97 -1.45
CA ILE A 83 -1.69 5.88 -1.93
C ILE A 83 -2.60 4.75 -2.42
N LEU A 84 -2.40 4.32 -3.66
CA LEU A 84 -3.17 3.23 -4.25
C LEU A 84 -2.39 1.92 -4.14
N GLY A 85 -2.91 1.02 -3.34
CA GLY A 85 -2.29 -0.27 -3.02
C GLY A 85 -2.21 -0.53 -1.52
N SER A 86 -1.73 -1.71 -1.16
CA SER A 86 -1.55 -2.13 0.24
C SER A 86 -0.39 -3.12 0.44
N ASP A 87 0.48 -3.22 -0.55
CA ASP A 87 1.70 -4.02 -0.54
C ASP A 87 2.86 -3.33 0.20
N GLU A 88 4.06 -3.87 0.06
CA GLU A 88 5.30 -3.33 0.63
C GLU A 88 5.62 -1.94 0.09
N ASN A 89 5.33 -1.67 -1.19
CA ASN A 89 5.57 -0.37 -1.83
C ASN A 89 4.64 0.70 -1.23
N ALA A 90 3.36 0.35 -1.05
CA ALA A 90 2.39 1.23 -0.41
C ALA A 90 2.76 1.52 1.05
N TYR A 91 3.21 0.49 1.79
CA TYR A 91 3.71 0.67 3.16
C TYR A 91 4.94 1.58 3.21
N GLY A 92 5.94 1.31 2.37
CA GLY A 92 7.18 2.10 2.30
C GLY A 92 6.92 3.56 1.95
N THR A 93 6.06 3.80 0.94
CA THR A 93 5.65 5.14 0.52
C THR A 93 4.92 5.88 1.65
N ALA A 94 3.97 5.23 2.32
CA ALA A 94 3.26 5.82 3.44
C ALA A 94 4.18 6.19 4.60
N ARG A 95 5.14 5.31 4.91
CA ARG A 95 6.15 5.55 5.94
C ARG A 95 7.02 6.76 5.62
N LEU A 96 7.47 6.90 4.37
CA LEU A 96 8.27 8.05 3.94
C LEU A 96 7.52 9.39 4.13
N PHE A 97 6.24 9.44 3.75
CA PHE A 97 5.43 10.65 3.98
C PHE A 97 5.26 10.96 5.47
N ARG A 98 5.06 9.94 6.28
CA ARG A 98 4.95 10.11 7.73
C ARG A 98 6.24 10.62 8.36
N GLU A 99 7.38 10.04 7.99
CA GLU A 99 8.70 10.42 8.52
C GLU A 99 9.15 11.79 8.02
N ALA A 100 8.96 12.10 6.73
CA ALA A 100 9.45 13.35 6.14
C ALA A 100 8.57 14.57 6.45
N TYR A 101 7.25 14.38 6.53
CA TYR A 101 6.30 15.50 6.61
C TYR A 101 5.36 15.44 7.82
N GLY A 102 5.40 14.40 8.63
CA GLY A 102 4.49 14.20 9.76
C GLY A 102 3.01 14.04 9.37
N VAL A 103 2.72 13.87 8.08
CA VAL A 103 1.35 13.68 7.58
C VAL A 103 0.91 12.23 7.71
N THR A 104 -0.38 12.01 7.86
CA THR A 104 -0.97 10.66 7.85
C THR A 104 -1.58 10.40 6.47
N PRO A 105 -0.97 9.55 5.62
CA PRO A 105 -1.50 9.22 4.31
C PRO A 105 -2.82 8.46 4.38
N LEU A 106 -3.57 8.46 3.27
CA LEU A 106 -4.74 7.62 3.05
C LEU A 106 -4.40 6.52 2.03
N LEU A 107 -4.49 5.26 2.41
CA LEU A 107 -4.37 4.13 1.50
C LEU A 107 -5.75 3.75 0.96
N LEU A 108 -5.82 3.47 -0.34
CA LEU A 108 -7.00 2.91 -1.02
C LEU A 108 -6.63 1.58 -1.66
N CYS A 109 -7.39 0.54 -1.38
CA CYS A 109 -7.13 -0.81 -1.89
C CYS A 109 -8.41 -1.65 -1.92
N THR A 110 -8.41 -2.72 -2.70
CA THR A 110 -9.50 -3.72 -2.71
C THR A 110 -9.47 -4.55 -1.43
N GLN A 111 -8.28 -4.89 -0.95
CA GLN A 111 -8.06 -5.61 0.32
C GLN A 111 -6.77 -5.15 0.98
N GLN A 112 -6.72 -5.23 2.28
CA GLN A 112 -5.53 -4.88 3.04
C GLN A 112 -4.59 -6.10 3.14
N LEU A 113 -3.42 -5.99 2.52
CA LEU A 113 -2.38 -7.03 2.54
C LEU A 113 -1.59 -7.02 3.87
N VAL A 114 -0.84 -8.10 4.11
CA VAL A 114 -0.07 -8.30 5.34
C VAL A 114 0.83 -7.10 5.72
N PRO A 115 1.60 -6.47 4.80
CA PRO A 115 2.50 -5.37 5.16
C PRO A 115 1.78 -4.15 5.77
N THR A 116 0.52 -3.96 5.45
CA THR A 116 -0.25 -2.77 5.87
C THR A 116 -1.28 -3.05 6.95
N ARG A 117 -1.65 -4.33 7.19
CA ARG A 117 -2.80 -4.74 7.99
C ARG A 117 -2.82 -4.19 9.42
N HIS A 118 -1.67 -4.05 10.05
CA HIS A 118 -1.57 -3.64 11.46
C HIS A 118 -0.77 -2.35 11.65
N SER A 119 -0.61 -1.57 10.58
CA SER A 119 0.14 -0.32 10.63
C SER A 119 -0.75 0.86 11.02
N HIS A 120 -0.26 1.71 11.90
CA HIS A 120 -0.89 2.98 12.30
C HIS A 120 -0.27 4.20 11.61
N LEU A 121 0.60 4.00 10.64
CA LEU A 121 1.27 5.08 9.92
C LEU A 121 0.33 5.83 8.95
N PHE A 122 -0.80 5.24 8.61
CA PHE A 122 -1.76 5.72 7.62
C PHE A 122 -3.19 5.31 7.98
N LEU A 123 -4.15 5.94 7.34
CA LEU A 123 -5.54 5.47 7.30
C LEU A 123 -5.70 4.55 6.09
N CYS A 124 -6.47 3.47 6.22
CA CYS A 124 -6.76 2.58 5.12
C CYS A 124 -8.27 2.54 4.85
N ARG A 125 -8.66 2.75 3.61
CA ARG A 125 -10.03 2.56 3.13
C ARG A 125 -10.07 1.42 2.14
N ILE A 126 -10.76 0.35 2.51
CA ILE A 126 -11.03 -0.78 1.64
C ILE A 126 -12.24 -0.43 0.77
N ILE A 127 -12.08 -0.54 -0.53
CA ILE A 127 -13.13 -0.32 -1.53
C ILE A 127 -13.29 -1.63 -2.31
N PRO A 128 -14.40 -2.34 -2.19
CA PRO A 128 -14.62 -3.57 -2.95
C PRO A 128 -14.44 -3.34 -4.45
N ASP A 129 -13.80 -4.27 -5.13
CA ASP A 129 -13.55 -4.24 -6.58
C ASP A 129 -12.81 -2.99 -7.08
N PHE A 130 -12.05 -2.29 -6.22
CA PHE A 130 -11.36 -1.03 -6.56
C PHE A 130 -10.38 -1.18 -7.73
N GLU A 131 -9.90 -2.38 -7.98
CA GLU A 131 -9.01 -2.70 -9.10
C GLU A 131 -9.75 -2.88 -10.43
N ARG A 132 -11.09 -2.90 -10.44
CA ARG A 132 -11.86 -3.06 -11.67
C ARG A 132 -12.02 -1.74 -12.40
N GLU A 133 -11.83 -1.78 -13.73
CA GLU A 133 -11.94 -0.63 -14.63
C GLU A 133 -13.24 0.14 -14.44
N GLU A 134 -14.36 -0.58 -14.24
CA GLU A 134 -15.69 0.00 -14.11
C GLU A 134 -15.93 0.68 -12.75
N VAL A 135 -15.17 0.29 -11.71
CA VAL A 135 -15.35 0.77 -10.34
C VAL A 135 -14.37 1.91 -10.01
N PHE A 136 -13.13 1.75 -10.45
CA PHE A 136 -12.01 2.62 -10.07
C PHE A 136 -12.28 4.12 -10.25
N PRO A 137 -12.70 4.60 -11.43
CA PRO A 137 -12.79 6.05 -11.66
C PRO A 137 -13.84 6.73 -10.79
N ASP A 138 -15.01 6.13 -10.60
CA ASP A 138 -16.06 6.72 -9.77
C ASP A 138 -15.73 6.65 -8.29
N ALA A 139 -15.16 5.54 -7.84
CA ALA A 139 -14.75 5.36 -6.46
C ALA A 139 -13.64 6.34 -6.08
N LEU A 140 -12.60 6.48 -6.91
CA LEU A 140 -11.51 7.44 -6.67
C LEU A 140 -12.03 8.87 -6.69
N LEU A 141 -12.84 9.23 -7.68
CA LEU A 141 -13.43 10.57 -7.79
C LEU A 141 -14.24 10.94 -6.54
N GLY A 142 -15.02 10.00 -6.00
CA GLY A 142 -15.78 10.18 -4.75
C GLY A 142 -14.86 10.48 -3.56
N VAL A 143 -13.77 9.73 -3.42
CA VAL A 143 -12.76 9.96 -2.35
C VAL A 143 -12.08 11.31 -2.52
N LEU A 144 -11.64 11.65 -3.74
CA LEU A 144 -10.98 12.92 -4.01
C LEU A 144 -11.87 14.11 -3.67
N LYS A 145 -13.14 14.10 -4.09
CA LYS A 145 -14.10 15.16 -3.75
C LYS A 145 -14.33 15.30 -2.25
N GLN A 146 -14.37 14.21 -1.52
CA GLN A 146 -14.48 14.23 -0.07
C GLN A 146 -13.23 14.83 0.58
N CYS A 147 -12.03 14.37 0.20
CA CYS A 147 -10.77 14.84 0.76
C CYS A 147 -10.47 16.31 0.41
N ALA A 148 -10.90 16.78 -0.76
CA ALA A 148 -10.73 18.17 -1.19
C ALA A 148 -11.47 19.19 -0.29
N GLN A 149 -12.37 18.74 0.57
CA GLN A 149 -13.03 19.60 1.56
C GLN A 149 -12.08 20.01 2.68
N ASP A 150 -11.16 19.11 3.07
CA ASP A 150 -10.27 19.26 4.22
C ASP A 150 -8.82 19.56 3.84
N TYR A 151 -8.41 19.33 2.59
CA TYR A 151 -7.04 19.48 2.12
C TYR A 151 -6.97 20.41 0.91
N GLU A 152 -5.88 21.20 0.82
CA GLU A 152 -5.63 22.08 -0.33
C GLU A 152 -5.14 21.32 -1.55
N LYS A 153 -4.26 20.34 -1.33
CA LYS A 153 -3.66 19.52 -2.39
C LYS A 153 -3.84 18.04 -2.10
N LEU A 154 -4.21 17.29 -3.12
CA LEU A 154 -4.27 15.84 -3.06
C LEU A 154 -3.19 15.26 -3.96
N LEU A 155 -2.29 14.44 -3.40
CA LEU A 155 -1.24 13.73 -4.14
C LEU A 155 -1.66 12.28 -4.29
N VAL A 156 -1.93 11.82 -5.50
CA VAL A 156 -2.30 10.42 -5.75
C VAL A 156 -1.08 9.64 -6.21
N ILE A 157 -0.72 8.58 -5.51
CA ILE A 157 0.50 7.82 -5.72
C ILE A 157 0.14 6.34 -5.92
N PRO A 158 0.21 5.84 -7.17
CA PRO A 158 0.03 4.42 -7.43
C PRO A 158 1.27 3.65 -6.99
N CYS A 159 1.07 2.49 -6.34
CA CYS A 159 2.16 1.62 -5.90
C CYS A 159 2.24 0.32 -6.70
N SER A 160 1.55 0.23 -7.83
CA SER A 160 1.68 -0.86 -8.80
C SER A 160 1.48 -0.34 -10.22
N ASP A 161 2.02 -1.07 -11.20
CA ASP A 161 1.84 -0.77 -12.63
C ASP A 161 0.36 -0.78 -13.00
N TYR A 162 -0.41 -1.65 -12.39
CA TYR A 162 -1.85 -1.75 -12.61
C TYR A 162 -2.59 -0.46 -12.22
N TYR A 163 -2.37 0.06 -11.00
CA TYR A 163 -2.96 1.33 -10.58
C TYR A 163 -2.44 2.52 -11.39
N THR A 164 -1.18 2.46 -11.85
CA THR A 164 -0.62 3.46 -12.75
C THR A 164 -1.39 3.50 -14.06
N GLY A 165 -1.66 2.33 -14.66
CA GLY A 165 -2.46 2.21 -15.87
C GLY A 165 -3.88 2.77 -15.71
N LEU A 166 -4.57 2.39 -14.63
CA LEU A 166 -5.91 2.92 -14.33
C LEU A 166 -5.90 4.46 -14.19
N LEU A 167 -4.90 5.01 -13.51
CA LEU A 167 -4.79 6.46 -13.35
C LEU A 167 -4.51 7.17 -14.68
N CYS A 168 -3.61 6.65 -15.50
CA CYS A 168 -3.29 7.24 -16.81
C CYS A 168 -4.52 7.25 -17.73
N ARG A 169 -5.24 6.12 -17.83
CA ARG A 169 -6.45 6.01 -18.66
C ARG A 169 -7.60 6.95 -18.26
N HIS A 170 -7.72 7.22 -16.97
CA HIS A 170 -8.83 8.03 -16.45
C HIS A 170 -8.40 9.39 -15.92
N TYR A 171 -7.17 9.84 -16.25
CA TYR A 171 -6.60 11.06 -15.69
C TYR A 171 -7.48 12.29 -15.87
N ASP A 172 -8.10 12.45 -17.03
CA ASP A 172 -8.97 13.58 -17.34
C ASP A 172 -10.13 13.75 -16.34
N ARG A 173 -10.59 12.65 -15.75
CA ARG A 173 -11.64 12.68 -14.72
C ARG A 173 -11.19 13.25 -13.38
N PHE A 174 -9.90 13.28 -13.15
CA PHE A 174 -9.27 13.71 -11.89
C PHE A 174 -8.55 15.03 -12.04
N GLU A 175 -8.43 15.56 -13.26
CA GLU A 175 -7.74 16.80 -13.53
C GLU A 175 -8.33 17.94 -12.71
N GLY A 176 -7.46 18.77 -12.10
CA GLY A 176 -7.87 19.86 -11.20
C GLY A 176 -8.21 19.41 -9.76
N LEU A 177 -8.37 18.10 -9.49
CA LEU A 177 -8.54 17.57 -8.13
C LEU A 177 -7.23 17.05 -7.54
N ILE A 178 -6.34 16.52 -8.38
CA ILE A 178 -5.03 16.00 -7.96
C ILE A 178 -3.92 16.97 -8.33
N ALA A 179 -2.93 17.09 -7.46
CA ALA A 179 -1.84 18.05 -7.62
C ALA A 179 -0.70 17.54 -8.51
N ASN A 180 -0.50 16.24 -8.56
CA ASN A 180 0.51 15.61 -9.42
C ASN A 180 -0.09 15.24 -10.79
N ARG A 181 0.79 15.20 -11.81
CA ARG A 181 0.41 14.85 -13.18
C ARG A 181 0.84 13.43 -13.49
N PHE A 182 0.11 12.81 -14.41
CA PHE A 182 0.43 11.50 -14.98
C PHE A 182 0.70 11.65 -16.47
N ILE A 183 1.44 10.71 -17.03
CA ILE A 183 1.66 10.61 -18.48
C ILE A 183 0.38 10.12 -19.17
N SER A 184 0.27 10.35 -20.47
CA SER A 184 -0.83 9.79 -21.25
C SER A 184 -0.77 8.26 -21.30
N ASP A 185 -1.90 7.60 -21.50
CA ASP A 185 -1.97 6.15 -21.66
C ASP A 185 -1.12 5.65 -22.84
N GLU A 186 -1.12 6.38 -23.96
CA GLU A 186 -0.27 6.08 -25.14
C GLU A 186 1.23 6.10 -24.79
N LEU A 187 1.65 7.07 -23.97
CA LEU A 187 3.03 7.15 -23.53
C LEU A 187 3.35 6.04 -22.53
N LEU A 188 2.42 5.72 -21.63
CA LEU A 188 2.57 4.61 -20.70
C LEU A 188 2.77 3.28 -21.43
N GLU A 189 1.96 2.99 -22.47
CA GLU A 189 2.11 1.79 -23.29
C GLU A 189 3.51 1.67 -23.93
N THR A 190 4.14 2.81 -24.22
CA THR A 190 5.51 2.83 -24.76
C THR A 190 6.54 2.43 -23.72
N PHE A 191 6.30 2.71 -22.44
CA PHE A 191 7.22 2.37 -21.34
C PHE A 191 6.93 1.00 -20.70
N ASP A 192 5.73 0.48 -20.84
CA ASP A 192 5.29 -0.73 -20.13
C ASP A 192 5.94 -2.01 -20.70
N THR A 193 6.21 -2.03 -22.01
CA THR A 193 6.88 -3.16 -22.66
C THR A 193 8.39 -2.92 -22.78
N LYS A 194 9.18 -3.94 -22.44
CA LYS A 194 10.64 -3.81 -22.38
C LYS A 194 11.27 -3.56 -23.73
N ASP A 195 10.75 -4.17 -24.79
CA ASP A 195 11.19 -3.98 -26.15
C ASP A 195 11.01 -2.53 -26.63
N LYS A 196 9.83 -1.95 -26.42
CA LYS A 196 9.55 -0.55 -26.74
C LYS A 196 10.42 0.41 -25.91
N PHE A 197 10.55 0.11 -24.60
CA PHE A 197 11.39 0.90 -23.72
C PHE A 197 12.86 0.89 -24.14
N TYR A 198 13.41 -0.26 -24.50
CA TYR A 198 14.79 -0.35 -24.96
C TYR A 198 15.02 0.29 -26.32
N ALA A 199 14.04 0.20 -27.22
CA ALA A 199 14.08 0.95 -28.48
C ALA A 199 14.12 2.47 -28.23
N LEU A 200 13.37 2.95 -27.24
CA LEU A 200 13.41 4.35 -26.82
C LEU A 200 14.77 4.72 -26.21
N CYS A 201 15.35 3.86 -25.39
CA CYS A 201 16.70 4.06 -24.85
C CYS A 201 17.74 4.21 -25.95
N GLU A 202 17.69 3.36 -26.98
CA GLU A 202 18.57 3.44 -28.13
C GLU A 202 18.40 4.77 -28.90
N GLN A 203 17.14 5.17 -29.13
CA GLN A 203 16.83 6.44 -29.82
C GLN A 203 17.41 7.66 -29.09
N TYR A 204 17.41 7.65 -27.74
CA TYR A 204 17.91 8.76 -26.93
C TYR A 204 19.35 8.58 -26.43
N GLY A 205 20.05 7.53 -26.87
CA GLY A 205 21.44 7.26 -26.46
C GLY A 205 21.58 6.93 -24.97
N MET A 206 20.56 6.36 -24.36
CA MET A 206 20.59 5.91 -22.97
C MET A 206 21.10 4.47 -22.89
N ASP A 207 21.86 4.17 -21.86
CA ASP A 207 22.34 2.81 -21.61
C ASP A 207 21.19 1.90 -21.18
N TYR A 208 21.15 0.70 -21.74
CA TYR A 208 20.21 -0.37 -21.36
C TYR A 208 20.88 -1.74 -21.42
N PRO A 209 20.36 -2.76 -20.70
CA PRO A 209 20.93 -4.11 -20.73
C PRO A 209 20.84 -4.69 -22.15
N LYS A 210 21.90 -5.33 -22.63
CA LYS A 210 21.84 -6.11 -23.86
C LYS A 210 20.72 -7.13 -23.77
N THR A 211 19.79 -7.08 -24.70
CA THR A 211 18.55 -7.86 -24.64
C THR A 211 18.27 -8.51 -25.98
N VAL A 212 17.76 -9.72 -25.95
CA VAL A 212 17.19 -10.43 -27.10
C VAL A 212 15.73 -10.74 -26.78
N VAL A 213 14.84 -10.31 -27.65
CA VAL A 213 13.43 -10.69 -27.58
C VAL A 213 13.24 -11.96 -28.42
N ALA A 214 12.54 -12.94 -27.87
CA ALA A 214 12.27 -14.21 -28.54
C ALA A 214 10.84 -14.68 -28.26
N SER A 215 10.21 -15.24 -29.28
CA SER A 215 8.91 -15.90 -29.12
C SER A 215 9.08 -17.31 -28.52
N PRO A 216 8.01 -17.91 -27.97
CA PRO A 216 8.07 -19.29 -27.46
C PRO A 216 8.54 -20.31 -28.49
N GLU A 217 8.25 -20.09 -29.78
CA GLU A 217 8.65 -20.95 -30.90
C GLU A 217 10.17 -20.91 -31.16
N GLU A 218 10.81 -19.80 -30.80
CA GLU A 218 12.25 -19.60 -30.96
C GLU A 218 13.09 -20.14 -29.80
N ARG A 219 12.45 -20.77 -28.81
CA ARG A 219 13.06 -21.20 -27.55
C ARG A 219 14.39 -21.96 -27.72
N GLU A 220 14.47 -22.85 -28.70
CA GLU A 220 15.68 -23.64 -28.92
C GLU A 220 16.77 -22.89 -29.69
N SER A 221 16.38 -21.99 -30.60
CA SER A 221 17.30 -21.25 -31.47
C SER A 221 17.80 -19.93 -30.89
N VAL A 222 17.12 -19.39 -29.87
CA VAL A 222 17.48 -18.10 -29.28
C VAL A 222 18.86 -18.11 -28.63
N VAL A 223 19.28 -19.25 -28.06
CA VAL A 223 20.58 -19.39 -27.38
C VAL A 223 21.74 -19.11 -28.34
N ASP A 224 21.63 -19.55 -29.59
CA ASP A 224 22.68 -19.35 -30.61
C ASP A 224 22.78 -17.88 -31.09
N ARG A 225 21.77 -17.07 -30.78
CA ARG A 225 21.71 -15.64 -31.18
C ARG A 225 22.06 -14.69 -30.04
N LEU A 226 22.38 -15.19 -28.85
CA LEU A 226 22.69 -14.32 -27.71
C LEU A 226 24.01 -13.57 -27.94
N PRO A 227 24.02 -12.24 -27.87
CA PRO A 227 25.25 -11.43 -28.01
C PRO A 227 26.05 -11.35 -26.69
N PHE A 228 25.77 -12.24 -25.73
CA PHE A 228 26.35 -12.24 -24.40
C PHE A 228 26.38 -13.66 -23.81
N ASP A 229 27.26 -13.88 -22.85
CA ASP A 229 27.49 -15.17 -22.19
C ASP A 229 26.52 -15.38 -21.00
N PHE A 230 26.43 -16.64 -20.56
CA PHE A 230 25.74 -17.00 -19.30
C PHE A 230 26.55 -16.52 -18.06
N PRO A 231 25.88 -16.18 -16.95
CA PRO A 231 24.45 -16.32 -16.69
C PRO A 231 23.58 -15.22 -17.34
N ILE A 232 22.35 -15.57 -17.71
CA ILE A 232 21.37 -14.66 -18.29
C ILE A 232 20.13 -14.54 -17.39
N VAL A 233 19.38 -13.45 -17.54
CA VAL A 233 18.09 -13.25 -16.91
C VAL A 233 16.99 -13.35 -17.98
N VAL A 234 16.05 -14.27 -17.79
CA VAL A 234 14.87 -14.41 -18.64
C VAL A 234 13.70 -13.74 -17.94
N LYS A 235 13.01 -12.86 -18.66
CA LYS A 235 11.82 -12.17 -18.17
C LYS A 235 10.72 -12.19 -19.22
N PRO A 236 9.44 -12.24 -18.84
CA PRO A 236 8.36 -12.02 -19.78
C PRO A 236 8.43 -10.58 -20.32
N GLU A 237 7.95 -10.39 -21.53
CA GLU A 237 7.85 -9.07 -22.15
C GLU A 237 6.97 -8.14 -21.30
N ASN A 238 5.81 -8.63 -20.90
CA ASN A 238 4.88 -7.94 -20.02
C ASN A 238 4.73 -8.71 -18.70
N SER A 239 5.16 -8.10 -17.60
CA SER A 239 5.09 -8.69 -16.24
C SER A 239 3.66 -8.78 -15.69
N ASN A 240 2.72 -8.03 -16.27
CA ASN A 240 1.31 -8.06 -15.89
C ASN A 240 0.49 -9.08 -16.70
N ALA A 241 1.09 -9.77 -17.67
CA ALA A 241 0.40 -10.80 -18.43
C ALA A 241 -0.05 -11.94 -17.50
N LEU A 242 -1.32 -12.31 -17.58
CA LEU A 242 -1.89 -13.44 -16.84
C LEU A 242 -1.09 -14.74 -17.04
N ASP A 243 -0.44 -14.88 -18.19
CA ASP A 243 0.41 -16.01 -18.53
C ASP A 243 1.68 -16.08 -17.68
N TYR A 244 2.26 -14.91 -17.29
CA TYR A 244 3.39 -14.89 -16.37
C TYR A 244 3.03 -15.41 -14.98
N LEU A 245 1.87 -15.03 -14.46
CA LEU A 245 1.37 -15.53 -13.17
C LEU A 245 1.04 -17.02 -13.18
N ARG A 246 0.86 -17.61 -14.37
CA ARG A 246 0.59 -19.05 -14.57
C ARG A 246 1.84 -19.86 -14.91
N CYS A 247 2.94 -19.20 -15.29
CA CYS A 247 4.21 -19.89 -15.56
C CYS A 247 4.83 -20.36 -14.26
N HIS A 248 4.75 -21.66 -14.01
CA HIS A 248 5.53 -22.32 -12.97
C HIS A 248 6.85 -22.79 -13.59
N PHE A 249 7.94 -22.14 -13.22
CA PHE A 249 9.28 -22.64 -13.56
C PHE A 249 9.67 -23.71 -12.52
N GLU A 250 10.18 -24.85 -12.97
CA GLU A 250 10.74 -25.86 -12.04
C GLU A 250 11.86 -25.20 -11.20
N GLY A 251 11.73 -25.29 -9.88
CA GLY A 251 12.70 -24.72 -8.94
C GLY A 251 12.35 -23.34 -8.36
N GLN A 252 11.24 -22.73 -8.73
CA GLN A 252 10.71 -21.58 -8.00
C GLN A 252 9.88 -22.04 -6.79
N LYS A 253 10.22 -21.53 -5.61
CA LYS A 253 9.42 -21.68 -4.40
C LYS A 253 8.43 -20.54 -4.29
#